data_16b3aaba1a538394ddc7eb982ee9f94f
#
_entry.id   16b3aaba1a538394ddc7eb982ee9f94f
#
_cell.length_a   1.000
_cell.length_b   1.000
_cell.length_c   1.000
_cell.angle_alpha   90.00
_cell.angle_beta   90.00
_cell.angle_gamma   90.00
#
_symmetry.space_group_name_H-M   'P 1'
#
loop_
_entity.id
_entity.type
_entity.pdbx_description
1 polymer ?
#
loop_
_entity_poly.entity_id
_entity_poly.type
_entity_poly.pdbx_seq_one_letter_code
_entity_poly.pdbx_strand_id
1 'polypeptide(L)'
;EIRFDGRDVTALPSFRAARLGIGLAPEGRRCFANLSVSENLMASARPGPWDIAKATDLFPRLGERLTQSAATLSGGEQQMLAIARALLTNPRLLILDEATEGLAPVVRQEIWAAIARLKQGGQSILVIDKGFSELRAVADRCVILARGETAWTGPPASLTREVETEFLGV
;
A
#
# COMPACT_ATOMS: atom_id res chain seq x y z
N GLU A 1 -13.27 -17.48 6.00
CA GLU A 1 -13.32 -17.53 4.52
C GLU A 1 -12.86 -16.20 3.96
N ILE A 2 -11.98 -16.23 2.95
CA ILE A 2 -11.52 -15.03 2.20
C ILE A 2 -11.94 -15.20 0.75
N ARG A 3 -12.71 -14.23 0.24
CA ARG A 3 -13.12 -14.21 -1.17
C ARG A 3 -12.51 -13.02 -1.91
N PHE A 4 -11.96 -13.28 -3.08
CA PHE A 4 -11.49 -12.27 -4.02
C PHE A 4 -12.16 -12.48 -5.37
N ASP A 5 -12.90 -11.47 -5.84
CA ASP A 5 -13.64 -11.50 -7.10
C ASP A 5 -14.55 -12.76 -7.23
N GLY A 6 -15.30 -13.05 -6.16
CA GLY A 6 -16.20 -14.21 -6.08
C GLY A 6 -15.52 -15.57 -5.88
N ARG A 7 -14.19 -15.65 -5.93
CA ARG A 7 -13.41 -16.87 -5.72
C ARG A 7 -12.98 -17.01 -4.26
N ASP A 8 -13.13 -18.19 -3.69
CA ASP A 8 -12.50 -18.52 -2.41
C ASP A 8 -10.99 -18.63 -2.59
N VAL A 9 -10.25 -17.82 -1.84
CA VAL A 9 -8.79 -17.77 -1.85
C VAL A 9 -8.18 -18.19 -0.51
N THR A 10 -9.00 -18.63 0.44
CA THR A 10 -8.61 -18.94 1.82
C THR A 10 -7.42 -19.89 1.89
N ALA A 11 -7.42 -20.95 1.09
CA ALA A 11 -6.39 -21.98 1.10
C ALA A 11 -5.34 -21.81 -0.02
N LEU A 12 -5.40 -20.73 -0.79
CA LEU A 12 -4.44 -20.53 -1.87
C LEU A 12 -3.06 -20.15 -1.34
N PRO A 13 -1.98 -20.73 -1.88
CA PRO A 13 -0.63 -20.22 -1.66
C PRO A 13 -0.51 -18.77 -2.11
N SER A 14 0.27 -17.95 -1.38
CA SER A 14 0.41 -16.50 -1.62
C SER A 14 0.75 -16.15 -3.08
N PHE A 15 1.61 -16.92 -3.75
CA PHE A 15 1.97 -16.70 -5.15
C PHE A 15 0.79 -16.92 -6.12
N ARG A 16 -0.16 -17.81 -5.78
CA ARG A 16 -1.39 -17.99 -6.57
C ARG A 16 -2.38 -16.87 -6.35
N ALA A 17 -2.53 -16.42 -5.09
CA ALA A 17 -3.34 -15.24 -4.76
C ALA A 17 -2.81 -13.99 -5.51
N ALA A 18 -1.49 -13.75 -5.52
CA ALA A 18 -0.87 -12.67 -6.26
C ALA A 18 -1.15 -12.73 -7.79
N ARG A 19 -1.22 -13.95 -8.38
CA ARG A 19 -1.55 -14.13 -9.80
C ARG A 19 -3.00 -13.82 -10.15
N LEU A 20 -3.88 -13.75 -9.17
CA LEU A 20 -5.27 -13.31 -9.36
C LEU A 20 -5.40 -11.79 -9.48
N GLY A 21 -4.32 -11.05 -9.28
CA GLY A 21 -4.30 -9.59 -9.34
C GLY A 21 -4.27 -8.93 -7.97
N ILE A 22 -3.68 -9.56 -6.96
CA ILE A 22 -3.43 -8.95 -5.65
C ILE A 22 -1.98 -8.48 -5.63
N GLY A 23 -1.76 -7.17 -5.50
CA GLY A 23 -0.46 -6.56 -5.26
C GLY A 23 -0.31 -6.23 -3.78
N LEU A 24 0.83 -6.58 -3.18
CA LEU A 24 1.10 -6.34 -1.76
C LEU A 24 2.37 -5.52 -1.60
N ALA A 25 2.27 -4.40 -0.89
CA ALA A 25 3.41 -3.73 -0.26
C ALA A 25 3.39 -4.10 1.23
N PRO A 26 4.20 -5.08 1.66
CA PRO A 26 4.18 -5.58 3.02
C PRO A 26 4.93 -4.64 3.96
N GLU A 27 4.70 -4.78 5.26
CA GLU A 27 5.52 -4.19 6.29
C GLU A 27 7.02 -4.49 6.09
N GLY A 28 7.88 -3.56 6.53
CA GLY A 28 9.33 -3.73 6.52
C GLY A 28 10.00 -3.45 5.18
N ARG A 29 9.34 -2.71 4.28
CA ARG A 29 9.93 -2.10 3.06
C ARG A 29 10.56 -3.05 2.04
N ARG A 30 10.61 -4.29 2.25
CA ARG A 30 11.15 -5.47 1.52
C ARG A 30 11.63 -5.24 0.08
N CYS A 31 12.59 -4.31 -0.12
CA CYS A 31 13.27 -4.10 -1.39
C CYS A 31 14.41 -5.11 -1.56
N PHE A 32 14.75 -5.40 -2.81
CA PHE A 32 15.97 -6.16 -3.12
C PHE A 32 17.17 -5.22 -2.99
N ALA A 33 17.85 -5.28 -1.85
CA ALA A 33 18.89 -4.34 -1.48
C ALA A 33 20.11 -4.36 -2.44
N ASN A 34 20.38 -5.50 -3.05
CA ASN A 34 21.47 -5.71 -4.01
C ASN A 34 21.16 -5.26 -5.44
N LEU A 35 19.93 -4.81 -5.70
CA LEU A 35 19.49 -4.31 -6.99
C LEU A 35 19.34 -2.78 -6.96
N SER A 36 19.48 -2.15 -8.12
CA SER A 36 19.14 -0.75 -8.32
C SER A 36 17.61 -0.52 -8.20
N VAL A 37 17.18 0.73 -8.12
CA VAL A 37 15.76 1.11 -8.15
C VAL A 37 15.10 0.56 -9.40
N SER A 38 15.68 0.77 -10.57
CA SER A 38 15.11 0.31 -11.85
C SER A 38 15.01 -1.21 -11.92
N GLU A 39 16.02 -1.95 -11.47
CA GLU A 39 15.99 -3.42 -11.42
C GLU A 39 14.94 -3.93 -10.43
N ASN A 40 14.78 -3.29 -9.27
CA ASN A 40 13.70 -3.59 -8.34
C ASN A 40 12.31 -3.43 -8.99
N LEU A 41 12.11 -2.34 -9.74
CA LEU A 41 10.86 -2.09 -10.45
C LEU A 41 10.61 -3.14 -11.54
N MET A 42 11.62 -3.44 -12.35
CA MET A 42 11.54 -4.44 -13.42
C MET A 42 11.27 -5.85 -12.90
N ALA A 43 11.85 -6.23 -11.75
CA ALA A 43 11.72 -7.57 -11.18
C ALA A 43 10.27 -7.96 -10.86
N SER A 44 9.38 -6.99 -10.64
CA SER A 44 7.95 -7.21 -10.36
C SER A 44 7.03 -6.85 -11.50
N ALA A 45 7.55 -6.22 -12.56
CA ALA A 45 6.72 -5.69 -13.64
C ALA A 45 5.97 -6.79 -14.40
N ARG A 46 4.70 -6.52 -14.67
CA ARG A 46 3.84 -7.33 -15.53
C ARG A 46 3.20 -6.44 -16.60
N PRO A 47 2.82 -6.97 -17.75
CA PRO A 47 2.07 -6.21 -18.74
C PRO A 47 0.79 -5.60 -18.17
N GLY A 48 0.55 -4.31 -18.47
CA GLY A 48 -0.64 -3.61 -18.02
C GLY A 48 -0.47 -2.10 -18.02
N PRO A 49 -1.42 -1.34 -17.45
CA PRO A 49 -1.42 0.11 -17.48
C PRO A 49 -0.32 0.75 -16.62
N TRP A 50 0.22 0.05 -15.61
CA TRP A 50 1.34 0.52 -14.79
C TRP A 50 2.67 0.10 -15.41
N ASP A 51 3.53 1.08 -15.64
CA ASP A 51 4.90 0.96 -16.09
C ASP A 51 5.85 1.79 -15.21
N ILE A 52 7.14 1.75 -15.48
CA ILE A 52 8.15 2.49 -14.73
C ILE A 52 7.92 4.00 -14.82
N ALA A 53 7.51 4.52 -15.98
CA ALA A 53 7.26 5.94 -16.17
C ALA A 53 6.14 6.44 -15.27
N LYS A 54 5.01 5.73 -15.20
CA LYS A 54 3.90 6.07 -14.30
C LYS A 54 4.27 5.90 -12.82
N ALA A 55 5.08 4.90 -12.48
CA ALA A 55 5.54 4.70 -11.12
C ALA A 55 6.47 5.85 -10.66
N THR A 56 7.33 6.34 -11.56
CA THR A 56 8.21 7.48 -11.27
C THR A 56 7.47 8.83 -11.34
N ASP A 57 6.39 8.94 -12.11
CA ASP A 57 5.48 10.10 -12.05
C ASP A 57 4.73 10.16 -10.71
N LEU A 58 4.33 8.99 -10.17
CA LEU A 58 3.72 8.91 -8.85
C LEU A 58 4.71 9.22 -7.73
N PHE A 59 5.96 8.76 -7.87
CA PHE A 59 7.05 8.94 -6.91
C PHE A 59 8.29 9.54 -7.60
N PRO A 60 8.35 10.86 -7.84
CA PRO A 60 9.44 11.50 -8.59
C PRO A 60 10.83 11.22 -8.02
N ARG A 61 10.95 11.10 -6.69
CA ARG A 61 12.21 10.77 -6.02
C ARG A 61 12.83 9.46 -6.50
N LEU A 62 12.01 8.49 -6.91
CA LEU A 62 12.50 7.23 -7.48
C LEU A 62 13.04 7.44 -8.90
N GLY A 63 12.39 8.32 -9.68
CA GLY A 63 12.83 8.69 -11.02
C GLY A 63 14.24 9.29 -11.05
N GLU A 64 14.55 10.11 -10.05
CA GLU A 64 15.89 10.72 -9.89
C GLU A 64 16.98 9.69 -9.51
N ARG A 65 16.61 8.49 -9.06
CA ARG A 65 17.49 7.49 -8.45
C ARG A 65 17.44 6.13 -9.12
N LEU A 66 16.99 6.04 -10.37
CA LEU A 66 16.79 4.77 -11.08
C LEU A 66 18.01 3.84 -11.09
N THR A 67 19.20 4.40 -11.18
CA THR A 67 20.46 3.64 -11.19
C THR A 67 21.07 3.42 -9.80
N GLN A 68 20.52 4.06 -8.77
CA GLN A 68 21.00 3.96 -7.39
C GLN A 68 20.65 2.61 -6.79
N SER A 69 21.56 2.04 -5.98
CA SER A 69 21.28 0.82 -5.20
C SER A 69 20.16 1.05 -4.19
N ALA A 70 19.21 0.13 -4.13
CA ALA A 70 18.09 0.21 -3.17
C ALA A 70 18.56 0.19 -1.70
N ALA A 71 19.73 -0.38 -1.41
CA ALA A 71 20.33 -0.38 -0.07
C ALA A 71 20.68 1.02 0.44
N THR A 72 20.93 1.98 -0.47
CA THR A 72 21.34 3.35 -0.12
C THR A 72 20.20 4.35 -0.08
N LEU A 73 18.98 3.91 -0.36
CA LEU A 73 17.78 4.73 -0.25
C LEU A 73 17.42 5.00 1.22
N SER A 74 16.85 6.17 1.48
CA SER A 74 16.21 6.45 2.76
C SER A 74 15.03 5.50 2.99
N GLY A 75 14.63 5.33 4.26
CA GLY A 75 13.49 4.46 4.59
C GLY A 75 12.19 4.83 3.88
N GLY A 76 11.96 6.13 3.64
CA GLY A 76 10.80 6.59 2.87
C GLY A 76 10.88 6.27 1.39
N GLU A 77 12.04 6.41 0.78
CA GLU A 77 12.27 6.04 -0.62
C GLU A 77 12.17 4.52 -0.82
N GLN A 78 12.65 3.72 0.14
CA GLN A 78 12.45 2.27 0.13
C GLN A 78 10.96 1.89 0.21
N GLN A 79 10.18 2.61 1.00
CA GLN A 79 8.74 2.40 1.08
C GLN A 79 8.03 2.78 -0.22
N MET A 80 8.37 3.92 -0.82
CA MET A 80 7.87 4.31 -2.15
C MET A 80 8.23 3.25 -3.19
N LEU A 81 9.45 2.70 -3.15
CA LEU A 81 9.89 1.63 -4.05
C LEU A 81 9.07 0.35 -3.84
N ALA A 82 8.76 -0.02 -2.59
CA ALA A 82 7.92 -1.18 -2.30
C ALA A 82 6.50 -1.02 -2.85
N ILE A 83 5.89 0.16 -2.69
CA ILE A 83 4.57 0.48 -3.26
C ILE A 83 4.60 0.47 -4.79
N ALA A 84 5.61 1.11 -5.39
CA ALA A 84 5.79 1.13 -6.85
C ALA A 84 5.95 -0.27 -7.44
N ARG A 85 6.70 -1.14 -6.77
CA ARG A 85 6.84 -2.56 -7.15
C ARG A 85 5.51 -3.31 -7.11
N ALA A 86 4.70 -3.07 -6.08
CA ALA A 86 3.37 -3.66 -5.99
C ALA A 86 2.46 -3.17 -7.13
N LEU A 87 2.51 -1.89 -7.48
CA LEU A 87 1.77 -1.30 -8.61
C LEU A 87 2.20 -1.88 -9.96
N LEU A 88 3.51 -2.11 -10.16
CA LEU A 88 4.03 -2.69 -11.41
C LEU A 88 3.62 -4.16 -11.63
N THR A 89 3.06 -4.83 -10.65
CA THR A 89 2.38 -6.12 -10.86
C THR A 89 1.04 -5.95 -11.57
N ASN A 90 0.60 -4.71 -11.82
CA ASN A 90 -0.69 -4.35 -12.40
C ASN A 90 -1.87 -4.97 -11.64
N PRO A 91 -2.00 -4.70 -10.33
CA PRO A 91 -2.95 -5.38 -9.48
C PRO A 91 -4.38 -4.85 -9.67
N ARG A 92 -5.36 -5.73 -9.49
CA ARG A 92 -6.78 -5.35 -9.33
C ARG A 92 -7.06 -4.83 -7.92
N LEU A 93 -6.36 -5.37 -6.92
CA LEU A 93 -6.38 -4.91 -5.52
C LEU A 93 -4.95 -4.66 -5.05
N LEU A 94 -4.66 -3.43 -4.64
CA LEU A 94 -3.42 -3.07 -3.97
C LEU A 94 -3.63 -3.17 -2.45
N ILE A 95 -2.78 -3.93 -1.77
CA ILE A 95 -2.76 -4.04 -0.31
C ILE A 95 -1.51 -3.31 0.20
N LEU A 96 -1.71 -2.38 1.12
CA LEU A 96 -0.67 -1.61 1.78
C LEU A 96 -0.71 -1.92 3.28
N ASP A 97 0.33 -2.58 3.76
CA ASP A 97 0.42 -3.04 5.15
C ASP A 97 1.44 -2.19 5.91
N GLU A 98 0.96 -1.37 6.85
CA GLU A 98 1.71 -0.38 7.64
C GLU A 98 2.65 0.49 6.78
N ALA A 99 2.12 0.97 5.64
CA ALA A 99 2.92 1.63 4.61
C ALA A 99 3.51 2.98 5.03
N THR A 100 3.07 3.56 6.15
CA THR A 100 3.53 4.87 6.62
C THR A 100 4.21 4.83 7.99
N GLU A 101 4.32 3.66 8.62
CA GLU A 101 4.89 3.52 9.95
C GLU A 101 6.39 3.87 9.97
N GLY A 102 6.79 4.63 11.01
CA GLY A 102 8.19 5.02 11.22
C GLY A 102 8.78 5.95 10.15
N LEU A 103 7.95 6.62 9.37
CA LEU A 103 8.39 7.59 8.36
C LEU A 103 8.31 9.02 8.86
N ALA A 104 9.21 9.86 8.32
CA ALA A 104 9.16 11.29 8.55
C ALA A 104 7.82 11.90 8.05
N PRO A 105 7.27 12.93 8.72
CA PRO A 105 5.96 13.49 8.39
C PRO A 105 5.80 13.89 6.91
N VAL A 106 6.82 14.50 6.31
CA VAL A 106 6.80 14.90 4.90
C VAL A 106 6.65 13.68 3.97
N VAL A 107 7.40 12.62 4.22
CA VAL A 107 7.34 11.39 3.42
C VAL A 107 6.01 10.68 3.59
N ARG A 108 5.47 10.67 4.83
CA ARG A 108 4.12 10.15 5.10
C ARG A 108 3.08 10.88 4.26
N GLN A 109 3.11 12.22 4.22
CA GLN A 109 2.20 13.03 3.42
C GLN A 109 2.31 12.71 1.92
N GLU A 110 3.53 12.53 1.39
CA GLU A 110 3.75 12.15 0.00
C GLU A 110 3.10 10.79 -0.33
N ILE A 111 3.25 9.79 0.55
CA ILE A 111 2.64 8.47 0.36
C ILE A 111 1.11 8.54 0.42
N TRP A 112 0.54 9.30 1.37
CA TRP A 112 -0.92 9.47 1.45
C TRP A 112 -1.47 10.23 0.25
N ALA A 113 -0.77 11.22 -0.27
CA ALA A 113 -1.13 11.90 -1.52
C ALA A 113 -1.10 10.93 -2.72
N ALA A 114 -0.11 10.06 -2.79
CA ALA A 114 -0.06 9.00 -3.81
C ALA A 114 -1.24 8.03 -3.69
N ILE A 115 -1.61 7.58 -2.47
CA ILE A 115 -2.76 6.71 -2.23
C ILE A 115 -4.06 7.41 -2.70
N ALA A 116 -4.22 8.69 -2.39
CA ALA A 116 -5.39 9.47 -2.84
C ALA A 116 -5.46 9.55 -4.39
N ARG A 117 -4.32 9.80 -5.07
CA ARG A 117 -4.24 9.79 -6.54
C ARG A 117 -4.60 8.44 -7.14
N LEU A 118 -4.10 7.35 -6.56
CA LEU A 118 -4.41 5.98 -6.97
C LEU A 118 -5.90 5.68 -6.86
N LYS A 119 -6.52 6.05 -5.73
CA LYS A 119 -7.97 5.92 -5.52
C LYS A 119 -8.77 6.70 -6.56
N GLN A 120 -8.41 7.96 -6.81
CA GLN A 120 -9.06 8.81 -7.83
C GLN A 120 -8.93 8.18 -9.23
N GLY A 121 -7.83 7.49 -9.51
CA GLY A 121 -7.61 6.73 -10.73
C GLY A 121 -8.38 5.40 -10.81
N GLY A 122 -9.22 5.08 -9.81
CA GLY A 122 -10.05 3.87 -9.78
C GLY A 122 -9.35 2.61 -9.27
N GLN A 123 -8.15 2.72 -8.68
CA GLN A 123 -7.47 1.59 -8.07
C GLN A 123 -8.21 1.15 -6.81
N SER A 124 -8.57 -0.14 -6.72
CA SER A 124 -9.03 -0.71 -5.46
C SER A 124 -7.86 -0.87 -4.49
N ILE A 125 -8.01 -0.35 -3.28
CA ILE A 125 -6.92 -0.33 -2.29
C ILE A 125 -7.46 -0.82 -0.94
N LEU A 126 -6.71 -1.70 -0.29
CA LEU A 126 -6.85 -2.04 1.12
C LEU A 126 -5.64 -1.48 1.87
N VAL A 127 -5.86 -0.55 2.78
CA VAL A 127 -4.80 0.01 3.62
C VAL A 127 -4.97 -0.47 5.05
N ILE A 128 -3.91 -1.00 5.62
CA ILE A 128 -3.79 -1.34 7.05
C ILE A 128 -2.78 -0.34 7.62
N ASP A 129 -3.20 0.53 8.50
CA ASP A 129 -2.33 1.55 9.11
C ASP A 129 -2.92 2.00 10.47
N LYS A 130 -2.07 2.54 11.34
CA LYS A 130 -2.45 3.12 12.64
C LYS A 130 -2.79 4.61 12.53
N GLY A 131 -2.39 5.26 11.43
CA GLY A 131 -2.64 6.68 11.14
C GLY A 131 -4.08 6.96 10.77
N PHE A 132 -4.96 6.98 11.76
CA PHE A 132 -6.41 7.08 11.55
C PHE A 132 -6.84 8.37 10.85
N SER A 133 -6.22 9.51 11.15
CA SER A 133 -6.57 10.80 10.53
C SER A 133 -6.41 10.78 9.01
N GLU A 134 -5.34 10.20 8.53
CA GLU A 134 -5.03 10.08 7.11
C GLU A 134 -5.93 9.03 6.45
N LEU A 135 -6.15 7.88 7.10
CA LEU A 135 -7.11 6.87 6.64
C LEU A 135 -8.51 7.45 6.46
N ARG A 136 -9.00 8.21 7.46
CA ARG A 136 -10.31 8.86 7.43
C ARG A 136 -10.48 9.80 6.23
N ALA A 137 -9.40 10.46 5.81
CA ALA A 137 -9.44 11.40 4.69
C ALA A 137 -9.56 10.71 3.32
N VAL A 138 -9.12 9.47 3.19
CA VAL A 138 -9.05 8.77 1.89
C VAL A 138 -9.97 7.55 1.79
N ALA A 139 -10.36 6.92 2.89
CA ALA A 139 -11.14 5.69 2.88
C ALA A 139 -12.61 5.91 2.51
N ASP A 140 -13.22 4.95 1.82
CA ASP A 140 -14.68 4.89 1.62
C ASP A 140 -15.34 4.10 2.77
N ARG A 141 -14.62 3.14 3.34
CA ARG A 141 -15.06 2.29 4.44
C ARG A 141 -13.88 1.97 5.35
N CYS A 142 -14.13 1.98 6.64
CA CYS A 142 -13.17 1.57 7.66
C CYS A 142 -13.67 0.33 8.39
N VAL A 143 -12.72 -0.48 8.86
CA VAL A 143 -12.93 -1.62 9.75
C VAL A 143 -11.94 -1.49 10.88
N ILE A 144 -12.41 -1.55 12.13
CA ILE A 144 -11.55 -1.62 13.32
C ILE A 144 -11.51 -3.08 13.77
N LEU A 145 -10.29 -3.59 13.91
CA LEU A 145 -10.03 -4.91 14.45
C LEU A 145 -9.50 -4.77 15.88
N ALA A 146 -10.10 -5.46 16.82
CA ALA A 146 -9.63 -5.52 18.19
C ALA A 146 -9.63 -6.98 18.66
N ARG A 147 -8.50 -7.44 19.19
CA ARG A 147 -8.34 -8.80 19.72
C ARG A 147 -8.72 -9.93 18.74
N GLY A 148 -8.50 -9.71 17.44
CA GLY A 148 -8.82 -10.69 16.40
C GLY A 148 -10.26 -10.67 15.92
N GLU A 149 -11.09 -9.77 16.41
CA GLU A 149 -12.50 -9.63 16.02
C GLU A 149 -12.76 -8.25 15.39
N THR A 150 -13.81 -8.15 14.57
CA THR A 150 -14.28 -6.88 14.05
C THR A 150 -15.05 -6.13 15.12
N ALA A 151 -14.44 -5.09 15.68
CA ALA A 151 -15.04 -4.23 16.71
C ALA A 151 -16.01 -3.20 16.11
N TRP A 152 -15.66 -2.66 14.93
CA TRP A 152 -16.49 -1.67 14.25
C TRP A 152 -16.30 -1.73 12.73
N THR A 153 -17.34 -1.36 11.98
CA THR A 153 -17.26 -1.20 10.52
C THR A 153 -18.25 -0.14 10.05
N GLY A 154 -17.82 0.73 9.14
CA GLY A 154 -18.68 1.77 8.58
C GLY A 154 -17.93 2.76 7.70
N PRO A 155 -18.62 3.76 7.14
CA PRO A 155 -17.99 4.88 6.47
C PRO A 155 -17.24 5.75 7.50
N PRO A 156 -16.11 6.37 7.15
CA PRO A 156 -15.32 7.18 8.07
C PRO A 156 -16.11 8.29 8.80
N ALA A 157 -17.11 8.85 8.11
CA ALA A 157 -17.95 9.92 8.66
C ALA A 157 -18.85 9.46 9.83
N SER A 158 -19.11 8.16 9.96
CA SER A 158 -19.93 7.59 11.05
C SER A 158 -19.12 7.11 12.24
N LEU A 159 -17.78 7.25 12.20
CA LEU A 159 -16.94 6.92 13.32
C LEU A 159 -17.04 8.02 14.38
N THR A 160 -17.56 7.66 15.57
CA THR A 160 -17.70 8.61 16.67
C THR A 160 -16.44 8.68 17.52
N ARG A 161 -16.31 9.76 18.27
CA ARG A 161 -15.15 9.96 19.16
C ARG A 161 -15.08 8.91 20.28
N GLU A 162 -16.23 8.38 20.71
CA GLU A 162 -16.29 7.30 21.68
C GLU A 162 -15.62 6.04 21.13
N VAL A 163 -15.93 5.66 19.88
CA VAL A 163 -15.33 4.49 19.21
C VAL A 163 -13.83 4.70 18.98
N GLU A 164 -13.43 5.92 18.59
CA GLU A 164 -12.01 6.27 18.45
C GLU A 164 -11.26 6.08 19.78
N THR A 165 -11.81 6.61 20.88
CA THR A 165 -11.19 6.51 22.21
C THR A 165 -11.17 5.07 22.73
N GLU A 166 -12.26 4.32 22.54
CA GLU A 166 -12.38 2.94 23.04
C GLU A 166 -11.42 1.97 22.34
N PHE A 167 -11.28 2.07 21.00
CA PHE A 167 -10.55 1.06 20.22
C PHE A 167 -9.21 1.53 19.66
N LEU A 168 -9.01 2.84 19.49
CA LEU A 168 -7.78 3.40 18.91
C LEU A 168 -6.91 4.12 19.95
N GLY A 169 -7.44 4.42 21.14
CA GLY A 169 -6.69 5.07 22.22
C GLY A 169 -6.32 6.53 21.94
N VAL A 170 -7.11 7.22 21.12
CA VAL A 170 -6.92 8.63 20.73
C VAL A 170 -8.09 9.52 21.11
#